data_545ce987652ecb8c160d965442932227
#
_entry.id   545ce987652ecb8c160d965442932227
#
_cell.length_a   1.000
_cell.length_b   1.000
_cell.length_c   1.000
_cell.angle_alpha   90.00
_cell.angle_beta   90.00
_cell.angle_gamma   90.00
#
_symmetry.space_group_name_H-M   'P 1'
#
loop_
_entity.id
_entity.type
_entity.pdbx_description
1 polymer ?
#
loop_
_entity_poly.entity_id
_entity_poly.type
_entity_poly.pdbx_seq_one_letter_code
_entity_poly.pdbx_strand_id
1 'polypeptide(L)'
;MKKKQWFAVAGFLLLLLAVFLIWQFTRPVPVAGAKTVTLDVVHGDGSVATFTLHTDAETLRAALGEVEGLIAGDDGAYGLMVTTVDGETADWSRDQSWWCLTKDGVQLDTGVDSTLIADGEHYEFTYTVG
;
A
#
# COMPACT_ATOMS: atom_id res chain seq x y z
N MET A 1 5.47 33.27 44.42
CA MET A 1 5.65 33.15 42.98
C MET A 1 4.78 34.17 42.26
N LYS A 2 5.38 34.92 41.38
CA LYS A 2 4.66 35.94 40.62
C LYS A 2 3.77 35.29 39.56
N LYS A 3 2.60 35.87 39.36
CA LYS A 3 1.59 35.31 38.38
C LYS A 3 2.16 35.08 37.00
N LYS A 4 3.08 35.91 36.52
CA LYS A 4 3.70 35.76 35.19
C LYS A 4 4.48 34.45 35.01
N GLN A 5 5.18 34.02 36.06
CA GLN A 5 5.95 32.79 36.03
C GLN A 5 5.02 31.55 36.02
N TRP A 6 3.92 31.66 36.72
CA TRP A 6 2.91 30.62 36.75
C TRP A 6 2.27 30.41 35.39
N PHE A 7 1.89 31.49 34.72
CA PHE A 7 1.33 31.41 33.37
C PHE A 7 2.32 30.87 32.33
N ALA A 8 3.59 31.21 32.44
CA ALA A 8 4.63 30.68 31.54
C ALA A 8 4.80 29.17 31.70
N VAL A 9 4.80 28.67 32.95
CA VAL A 9 4.89 27.23 33.24
C VAL A 9 3.65 26.49 32.74
N ALA A 10 2.46 27.02 32.99
CA ALA A 10 1.21 26.43 32.51
C ALA A 10 1.15 26.38 30.99
N GLY A 11 1.56 27.45 30.31
CA GLY A 11 1.63 27.48 28.83
C GLY A 11 2.62 26.46 28.26
N PHE A 12 3.77 26.31 28.91
CA PHE A 12 4.77 25.33 28.50
C PHE A 12 4.26 23.89 28.66
N LEU A 13 3.59 23.56 29.74
CA LEU A 13 3.00 22.26 29.98
C LEU A 13 1.89 21.95 28.97
N LEU A 14 1.06 22.94 28.65
CA LEU A 14 0.01 22.77 27.61
C LEU A 14 0.62 22.52 26.24
N LEU A 15 1.71 23.20 25.90
CA LEU A 15 2.41 23.01 24.65
C LEU A 15 2.98 21.59 24.56
N LEU A 16 3.61 21.09 25.58
CA LEU A 16 4.12 19.71 25.63
C LEU A 16 3.00 18.69 25.51
N LEU A 17 1.88 18.93 26.17
CA LEU A 17 0.72 18.05 26.06
C LEU A 17 0.16 18.02 24.63
N ALA A 18 0.06 19.18 23.99
CA ALA A 18 -0.40 19.29 22.62
C ALA A 18 0.52 18.55 21.66
N VAL A 19 1.84 18.69 21.79
CA VAL A 19 2.83 17.98 20.97
C VAL A 19 2.73 16.47 21.20
N PHE A 20 2.57 16.04 22.44
CA PHE A 20 2.40 14.63 22.78
C PHE A 20 1.13 14.05 22.17
N LEU A 21 0.00 14.75 22.23
CA LEU A 21 -1.26 14.32 21.63
C LEU A 21 -1.16 14.25 20.11
N ILE A 22 -0.54 15.22 19.46
CA ILE A 22 -0.32 15.21 18.00
C ILE A 22 0.54 14.01 17.63
N TRP A 23 1.58 13.73 18.39
CA TRP A 23 2.44 12.57 18.13
C TRP A 23 1.70 11.25 18.28
N GLN A 24 0.81 11.12 19.26
CA GLN A 24 -0.04 9.95 19.44
C GLN A 24 -1.01 9.76 18.28
N PHE A 25 -1.56 10.85 17.75
CA PHE A 25 -2.51 10.79 16.62
C PHE A 25 -1.84 10.63 15.27
N THR A 26 -0.60 11.09 15.11
CA THR A 26 0.15 10.94 13.86
C THR A 26 0.94 9.65 13.79
N ARG A 27 1.09 8.94 14.90
CA ARG A 27 1.57 7.55 14.82
C ARG A 27 0.66 6.80 13.88
N PRO A 28 1.20 6.05 12.89
CA PRO A 28 0.37 5.09 12.20
C PRO A 28 -0.12 4.11 13.26
N VAL A 29 -1.30 4.40 13.78
CA VAL A 29 -2.01 3.43 14.61
C VAL A 29 -2.30 2.28 13.67
N PRO A 30 -1.82 1.05 13.94
CA PRO A 30 -2.22 -0.09 13.15
C PRO A 30 -3.69 -0.36 13.42
N VAL A 31 -4.55 0.47 12.85
CA VAL A 31 -6.00 0.32 12.99
C VAL A 31 -6.45 -0.91 12.22
N ALA A 32 -5.75 -1.24 11.17
CA ALA A 32 -5.96 -2.47 10.42
C ALA A 32 -4.63 -2.84 9.80
N GLY A 33 -3.83 -3.62 10.53
CA GLY A 33 -2.66 -4.21 9.95
C GLY A 33 -1.33 -3.71 10.52
N ALA A 34 -0.58 -4.67 11.02
CA ALA A 34 0.78 -4.47 11.53
C ALA A 34 1.80 -4.33 10.41
N LYS A 35 1.44 -4.71 9.17
CA LYS A 35 2.33 -4.67 8.02
C LYS A 35 2.08 -3.43 7.19
N THR A 36 3.15 -2.75 6.81
CA THR A 36 3.10 -1.66 5.83
C THR A 36 3.74 -2.16 4.55
N VAL A 37 2.95 -2.18 3.48
CA VAL A 37 3.38 -2.64 2.16
C VAL A 37 3.12 -1.52 1.17
N THR A 38 4.10 -1.23 0.33
CA THR A 38 3.98 -0.22 -0.72
C THR A 38 3.78 -0.89 -2.06
N LEU A 39 2.82 -0.42 -2.82
CA LEU A 39 2.56 -0.87 -4.19
C LEU A 39 2.68 0.31 -5.13
N ASP A 40 3.55 0.20 -6.12
CA ASP A 40 3.62 1.12 -7.25
C ASP A 40 2.89 0.49 -8.43
N VAL A 41 2.11 1.29 -9.12
CA VAL A 41 1.42 0.87 -10.36
C VAL A 41 1.94 1.74 -11.50
N VAL A 42 2.62 1.12 -12.45
CA VAL A 42 3.13 1.79 -13.65
C VAL A 42 2.16 1.51 -14.79
N HIS A 43 1.42 2.53 -15.18
CA HIS A 43 0.43 2.44 -16.26
C HIS A 43 1.07 2.43 -17.64
N GLY A 44 0.32 2.02 -18.64
CA GLY A 44 0.79 1.94 -20.02
C GLY A 44 1.19 3.27 -20.63
N ASP A 45 0.72 4.38 -20.08
CA ASP A 45 1.10 5.74 -20.49
C ASP A 45 2.36 6.26 -19.77
N GLY A 46 2.95 5.46 -18.87
CA GLY A 46 4.12 5.81 -18.10
C GLY A 46 3.82 6.49 -16.76
N SER A 47 2.56 6.77 -16.45
CA SER A 47 2.21 7.34 -15.16
C SER A 47 2.37 6.31 -14.04
N VAL A 48 2.74 6.77 -12.85
CA VAL A 48 2.96 5.91 -11.68
C VAL A 48 2.03 6.36 -10.56
N ALA A 49 1.27 5.41 -10.02
CA ALA A 49 0.46 5.60 -8.83
C ALA A 49 1.06 4.78 -7.69
N THR A 50 1.20 5.37 -6.52
CA THR A 50 1.78 4.71 -5.35
C THR A 50 0.71 4.54 -4.28
N PHE A 51 0.58 3.32 -3.80
CA PHE A 51 -0.37 2.95 -2.73
C PHE A 51 0.41 2.44 -1.54
N THR A 52 0.12 2.99 -0.37
CA THR A 52 0.67 2.48 0.90
C THR A 52 -0.44 1.73 1.61
N LEU A 53 -0.22 0.45 1.87
CA LEU A 53 -1.20 -0.44 2.46
C LEU A 53 -0.80 -0.78 3.89
N HIS A 54 -1.75 -0.66 4.81
CA HIS A 54 -1.60 -1.13 6.18
C HIS A 54 -2.52 -2.34 6.34
N THR A 55 -1.94 -3.52 6.54
CA THR A 55 -2.71 -4.76 6.48
C THR A 55 -2.19 -5.83 7.43
N ASP A 56 -3.10 -6.67 7.92
CA ASP A 56 -2.78 -7.93 8.61
C ASP A 56 -2.81 -9.13 7.67
N ALA A 57 -3.11 -8.91 6.39
CA ALA A 57 -3.20 -9.98 5.42
C ALA A 57 -1.88 -10.74 5.28
N GLU A 58 -1.97 -12.04 5.03
CA GLU A 58 -0.79 -12.88 4.82
C GLU A 58 -0.33 -12.89 3.37
N THR A 59 -1.27 -12.72 2.43
CA THR A 59 -0.99 -12.76 1.00
C THR A 59 -1.16 -11.39 0.36
N LEU A 60 -0.46 -11.19 -0.74
CA LEU A 60 -0.57 -9.96 -1.50
C LEU A 60 -1.99 -9.77 -2.05
N ARG A 61 -2.64 -10.84 -2.52
CA ARG A 61 -4.02 -10.78 -2.99
C ARG A 61 -4.96 -10.22 -1.91
N ALA A 62 -4.88 -10.74 -0.70
CA ALA A 62 -5.73 -10.31 0.40
C ALA A 62 -5.47 -8.83 0.75
N ALA A 63 -4.21 -8.42 0.78
CA ALA A 63 -3.84 -7.03 1.04
C ALA A 63 -4.35 -6.08 -0.04
N LEU A 64 -4.17 -6.40 -1.30
CA LEU A 64 -4.64 -5.58 -2.42
C LEU A 64 -6.16 -5.55 -2.51
N GLY A 65 -6.82 -6.64 -2.12
CA GLY A 65 -8.27 -6.74 -2.08
C GLY A 65 -8.92 -5.86 -1.01
N GLU A 66 -8.18 -5.39 -0.03
CA GLU A 66 -8.68 -4.45 0.97
C GLU A 66 -8.89 -3.03 0.40
N VAL A 67 -8.25 -2.72 -0.72
CA VAL A 67 -8.44 -1.47 -1.44
C VAL A 67 -9.45 -1.70 -2.55
N GLU A 68 -10.63 -1.12 -2.39
CA GLU A 68 -11.71 -1.29 -3.36
C GLU A 68 -11.30 -0.80 -4.75
N GLY A 69 -11.48 -1.65 -5.76
CA GLY A 69 -11.21 -1.29 -7.14
C GLY A 69 -9.74 -1.27 -7.55
N LEU A 70 -8.81 -1.64 -6.66
CA LEU A 70 -7.39 -1.60 -6.98
C LEU A 70 -7.01 -2.68 -7.98
N ILE A 71 -7.43 -3.92 -7.74
CA ILE A 71 -7.17 -5.04 -8.64
C ILE A 71 -8.45 -5.78 -8.99
N ALA A 72 -8.48 -6.34 -10.19
CA ALA A 72 -9.52 -7.26 -10.63
C ALA A 72 -8.92 -8.27 -11.60
N GLY A 73 -9.58 -9.41 -11.73
CA GLY A 73 -9.12 -10.46 -12.62
C GLY A 73 -9.99 -11.70 -12.52
N ASP A 74 -9.52 -12.78 -13.09
CA ASP A 74 -10.22 -14.05 -13.12
C ASP A 74 -9.51 -15.10 -12.27
N ASP A 75 -10.27 -15.84 -11.47
CA ASP A 75 -9.75 -16.98 -10.72
C ASP A 75 -9.59 -18.17 -11.66
N GLY A 76 -8.35 -18.61 -11.81
CA GLY A 76 -8.00 -19.76 -12.61
C GLY A 76 -7.44 -20.91 -11.79
N ALA A 77 -6.94 -21.94 -12.47
CA ALA A 77 -6.35 -23.13 -11.82
C ALA A 77 -5.13 -22.81 -10.94
N TYR A 78 -4.47 -21.69 -11.21
CA TYR A 78 -3.26 -21.27 -10.51
C TYR A 78 -3.49 -20.04 -9.62
N GLY A 79 -4.75 -19.72 -9.31
CA GLY A 79 -5.12 -18.57 -8.51
C GLY A 79 -5.62 -17.41 -9.34
N LEU A 80 -5.64 -16.22 -8.76
CA LEU A 80 -6.12 -15.02 -9.43
C LEU A 80 -5.15 -14.56 -10.52
N MET A 81 -5.64 -14.49 -11.74
CA MET A 81 -4.92 -13.82 -12.82
C MET A 81 -5.36 -12.35 -12.85
N VAL A 82 -4.48 -11.46 -12.43
CA VAL A 82 -4.77 -10.03 -12.39
C VAL A 82 -4.79 -9.48 -13.80
N THR A 83 -5.92 -8.92 -14.21
CA THR A 83 -6.09 -8.30 -15.52
C THR A 83 -6.25 -6.79 -15.44
N THR A 84 -6.80 -6.28 -14.34
CA THR A 84 -7.03 -4.86 -14.13
C THR A 84 -6.31 -4.41 -12.86
N VAL A 85 -5.53 -3.34 -12.97
CA VAL A 85 -4.88 -2.68 -11.83
C VAL A 85 -5.13 -1.19 -11.94
N ASP A 86 -5.62 -0.59 -10.86
CA ASP A 86 -5.90 0.85 -10.78
C ASP A 86 -6.70 1.37 -11.99
N GLY A 87 -7.72 0.59 -12.38
CA GLY A 87 -8.63 0.96 -13.46
C GLY A 87 -8.13 0.69 -14.88
N GLU A 88 -6.90 0.23 -15.05
CA GLU A 88 -6.35 -0.10 -16.36
C GLU A 88 -6.38 -1.61 -16.60
N THR A 89 -7.04 -2.02 -17.67
CA THR A 89 -7.19 -3.44 -18.04
C THR A 89 -6.18 -3.84 -19.09
N ALA A 90 -5.40 -4.87 -18.79
CA ALA A 90 -4.53 -5.55 -19.75
C ALA A 90 -5.28 -6.73 -20.37
N ASP A 91 -5.06 -6.97 -21.64
CA ASP A 91 -5.70 -8.07 -22.35
C ASP A 91 -4.70 -8.72 -23.34
N TRP A 92 -4.24 -9.91 -22.99
CA TRP A 92 -3.29 -10.64 -23.82
C TRP A 92 -3.84 -10.96 -25.20
N SER A 93 -5.14 -11.24 -25.27
CA SER A 93 -5.81 -11.56 -26.54
C SER A 93 -5.94 -10.36 -27.47
N ARG A 94 -5.97 -9.15 -26.91
CA ARG A 94 -6.12 -7.91 -27.67
C ARG A 94 -4.78 -7.40 -28.22
N ASP A 95 -3.77 -7.27 -27.36
CA ASP A 95 -2.52 -6.61 -27.69
C ASP A 95 -1.30 -7.23 -26.97
N GLN A 96 -1.47 -8.42 -26.39
CA GLN A 96 -0.44 -9.10 -25.61
C GLN A 96 -0.01 -8.29 -24.40
N SER A 97 -0.92 -7.52 -23.84
CA SER A 97 -0.66 -6.78 -22.60
C SER A 97 -0.93 -7.63 -21.37
N TRP A 98 -0.17 -7.37 -20.34
CA TRP A 98 -0.29 -8.06 -19.05
C TRP A 98 0.31 -7.22 -17.93
N TRP A 99 -0.05 -7.52 -16.70
CA TRP A 99 0.50 -6.85 -15.53
C TRP A 99 1.66 -7.65 -14.96
N CYS A 100 2.85 -7.07 -14.99
CA CYS A 100 4.06 -7.70 -14.45
C CYS A 100 4.22 -7.32 -12.98
N LEU A 101 4.23 -8.32 -12.10
CA LEU A 101 4.44 -8.11 -10.67
C LEU A 101 5.91 -8.29 -10.32
N THR A 102 6.49 -7.26 -9.75
CA THR A 102 7.88 -7.28 -9.27
C THR A 102 7.94 -6.92 -7.79
N LYS A 103 8.99 -7.37 -7.13
CA LYS A 103 9.33 -7.01 -5.76
C LYS A 103 10.77 -6.50 -5.76
N ASP A 104 10.96 -5.24 -5.36
CA ASP A 104 12.26 -4.58 -5.37
C ASP A 104 12.98 -4.70 -6.75
N GLY A 105 12.20 -4.62 -7.83
CA GLY A 105 12.71 -4.68 -9.19
C GLY A 105 12.92 -6.09 -9.75
N VAL A 106 12.64 -7.14 -8.98
CA VAL A 106 12.79 -8.53 -9.40
C VAL A 106 11.42 -9.14 -9.70
N GLN A 107 11.24 -9.71 -10.88
CA GLN A 107 10.00 -10.37 -11.25
C GLN A 107 9.73 -11.57 -10.36
N LEU A 108 8.49 -11.65 -9.84
CA LEU A 108 8.08 -12.78 -9.00
C LEU A 108 7.62 -13.96 -9.86
N ASP A 109 7.99 -15.16 -9.42
CA ASP A 109 7.55 -16.42 -10.04
C ASP A 109 6.17 -16.85 -9.55
N THR A 110 5.65 -16.17 -8.51
CA THR A 110 4.37 -16.49 -7.89
C THR A 110 3.33 -15.43 -8.22
N GLY A 111 2.06 -15.84 -8.29
CA GLY A 111 0.93 -14.91 -8.39
C GLY A 111 0.60 -14.29 -7.04
N VAL A 112 -0.35 -13.36 -7.05
CA VAL A 112 -0.77 -12.62 -5.84
C VAL A 112 -1.30 -13.54 -4.73
N ASP A 113 -1.91 -14.66 -5.10
CA ASP A 113 -2.43 -15.64 -4.14
C ASP A 113 -1.33 -16.39 -3.38
N SER A 114 -0.19 -16.58 -4.02
CA SER A 114 0.93 -17.36 -3.47
C SER A 114 2.04 -16.50 -2.92
N THR A 115 1.94 -15.18 -3.04
CA THR A 115 2.93 -14.24 -2.54
C THR A 115 2.61 -13.88 -1.09
N LEU A 116 3.46 -14.34 -0.17
CA LEU A 116 3.37 -13.95 1.24
C LEU A 116 4.03 -12.59 1.40
N ILE A 117 3.36 -11.73 2.14
CA ILE A 117 3.85 -10.36 2.37
C ILE A 117 4.40 -10.21 3.79
N ALA A 118 5.39 -9.32 3.91
CA ALA A 118 5.97 -8.94 5.19
C ALA A 118 6.02 -7.42 5.31
N ASP A 119 6.15 -6.94 6.53
CA ASP A 119 6.23 -5.51 6.81
C ASP A 119 7.42 -4.87 6.10
N GLY A 120 7.19 -3.72 5.47
CA GLY A 120 8.23 -2.94 4.79
C GLY A 120 8.52 -3.37 3.35
N GLU A 121 7.79 -4.33 2.81
CA GLU A 121 8.00 -4.77 1.43
C GLU A 121 7.44 -3.80 0.41
N HIS A 122 8.06 -3.78 -0.77
CA HIS A 122 7.69 -2.91 -1.86
C HIS A 122 7.43 -3.75 -3.12
N TYR A 123 6.22 -3.66 -3.64
CA TYR A 123 5.79 -4.35 -4.85
C TYR A 123 5.45 -3.36 -5.96
N GLU A 124 5.52 -3.81 -7.18
CA GLU A 124 5.20 -3.00 -8.35
C GLU A 124 4.43 -3.83 -9.38
N PHE A 125 3.34 -3.29 -9.88
CA PHE A 125 2.69 -3.76 -11.08
C PHE A 125 3.06 -2.85 -12.24
N THR A 126 3.59 -3.43 -13.31
CA THR A 126 3.97 -2.71 -14.52
C THR A 126 3.14 -3.20 -15.70
N TYR A 127 2.42 -2.30 -16.35
CA TYR A 127 1.71 -2.61 -17.59
C TYR A 127 2.72 -2.92 -18.67
N THR A 128 2.67 -4.14 -19.19
CA THR A 128 3.67 -4.66 -20.12
C THR A 128 2.97 -5.15 -21.38
N VAL A 129 3.56 -4.90 -22.54
CA VAL A 129 3.07 -5.36 -23.84
C VAL A 129 4.13 -6.27 -24.48
N GLY A 130 3.70 -7.44 -24.92
CA GLY A 130 4.57 -8.43 -25.55
C GLY A 130 4.99 -9.52 -24.63
#